data_ab4b1f33fb1963deacd7251d05a5a5bb
#
_entry.id   ab4b1f33fb1963deacd7251d05a5a5bb
#
_cell.length_a   1.000
_cell.length_b   1.000
_cell.length_c   1.000
_cell.angle_alpha   90.00
_cell.angle_beta   90.00
_cell.angle_gamma   90.00
#
_symmetry.space_group_name_H-M   'P 1'
#
loop_
_entity.id
_entity.type
_entity.pdbx_description
1 polymer ?
#
loop_
_entity_poly.entity_id
_entity_poly.type
_entity_poly.pdbx_seq_one_letter_code
_entity_poly.pdbx_strand_id
1 'polypeptide(L)'
;AKAAKAAKAAKAAKAEAADGAGTGAALELDSVELSPLELLRGINQQQLGAIITTEGPVRVAAGPGTGKTRVLTARIAHLVSTVGVRPSRVLAVTFTNKAARELRERLTRLVGPGCADQITMGTFHSLCLAMLRVDIDKLPAQYGYRRG
;
A
#
# COMPACT_ATOMS: atom_id res chain seq x y z
N ALA A 1 3.22 12.32 18.31
CA ALA A 1 1.88 11.97 17.83
C ALA A 1 1.90 11.09 16.57
N LYS A 2 2.76 11.38 15.55
CA LYS A 2 2.84 10.57 14.31
C LYS A 2 3.40 9.16 14.53
N ALA A 3 4.37 8.99 15.44
CA ALA A 3 4.96 7.69 15.75
C ALA A 3 3.98 6.74 16.47
N ALA A 4 3.12 7.29 17.33
CA ALA A 4 2.09 6.52 18.02
C ALA A 4 1.01 5.98 17.06
N LYS A 5 0.69 6.72 15.99
CA LYS A 5 -0.28 6.29 14.97
C LYS A 5 0.27 5.12 14.12
N ALA A 6 1.57 5.14 13.80
CA ALA A 6 2.22 4.04 13.08
C ALA A 6 2.33 2.75 13.91
N ALA A 7 2.64 2.89 15.21
CA ALA A 7 2.68 1.76 16.13
C ALA A 7 1.30 1.15 16.38
N LYS A 8 0.24 1.98 16.42
CA LYS A 8 -1.15 1.53 16.55
C LYS A 8 -1.63 0.76 15.30
N ALA A 9 -1.22 1.20 14.10
CA ALA A 9 -1.52 0.51 12.85
C ALA A 9 -0.82 -0.85 12.75
N ALA A 10 0.44 -0.95 13.18
CA ALA A 10 1.18 -2.21 13.21
C ALA A 10 0.62 -3.20 14.24
N LYS A 11 0.10 -2.70 15.37
CA LYS A 11 -0.53 -3.53 16.41
C LYS A 11 -1.90 -4.05 15.97
N ALA A 12 -2.68 -3.23 15.23
CA ALA A 12 -3.95 -3.64 14.66
C ALA A 12 -3.78 -4.76 13.62
N ALA A 13 -2.80 -4.63 12.72
CA ALA A 13 -2.49 -5.65 11.72
C ALA A 13 -2.10 -7.03 12.34
N LYS A 14 -1.56 -7.03 13.56
CA LYS A 14 -1.18 -8.26 14.27
C LYS A 14 -2.34 -8.92 14.99
N ALA A 15 -3.34 -8.14 15.44
CA ALA A 15 -4.52 -8.68 16.12
C ALA A 15 -5.50 -9.37 15.15
N GLU A 16 -5.59 -8.87 13.89
CA GLU A 16 -6.50 -9.43 12.87
C GLU A 16 -5.98 -10.71 12.18
N ALA A 17 -4.71 -11.07 12.36
CA ALA A 17 -4.17 -12.32 11.81
C ALA A 17 -4.64 -13.58 12.52
N ALA A 18 -5.38 -13.46 13.61
CA ALA A 18 -5.79 -14.58 14.48
C ALA A 18 -7.25 -15.03 14.30
N ASP A 19 -8.06 -14.32 13.53
CA ASP A 19 -9.47 -14.71 13.39
C ASP A 19 -9.84 -14.94 11.92
N GLY A 20 -10.01 -16.19 11.59
CA GLY A 20 -10.42 -16.65 10.27
C GLY A 20 -11.95 -16.72 10.17
N ALA A 21 -12.45 -16.43 9.00
CA ALA A 21 -13.82 -16.69 8.51
C ALA A 21 -14.95 -15.86 9.15
N GLY A 22 -15.49 -14.95 8.34
CA GLY A 22 -16.76 -14.29 8.69
C GLY A 22 -17.14 -13.18 7.71
N THR A 23 -18.06 -13.53 6.80
CA THR A 23 -19.11 -12.71 6.16
C THR A 23 -18.83 -11.26 5.83
N GLY A 24 -18.97 -10.98 4.51
CA GLY A 24 -18.93 -9.64 3.92
C GLY A 24 -19.86 -8.64 4.62
N ALA A 25 -19.28 -7.75 5.38
CA ALA A 25 -19.88 -6.47 5.69
C ALA A 25 -19.44 -5.50 4.57
N ALA A 26 -20.38 -5.12 3.73
CA ALA A 26 -20.21 -4.03 2.79
C ALA A 26 -19.83 -2.77 3.60
N LEU A 27 -18.58 -2.36 3.50
CA LEU A 27 -18.17 -1.03 3.94
C LEU A 27 -18.88 -0.05 3.00
N GLU A 28 -19.79 0.76 3.54
CA GLU A 28 -20.31 1.92 2.86
C GLU A 28 -19.12 2.84 2.52
N LEU A 29 -18.71 2.75 1.28
CA LEU A 29 -17.71 3.62 0.66
C LEU A 29 -18.43 4.90 0.28
N ASP A 30 -18.34 5.91 1.13
CA ASP A 30 -18.73 7.26 0.78
C ASP A 30 -17.79 7.76 -0.34
N SER A 31 -18.26 7.59 -1.51
CA SER A 31 -18.10 8.13 -2.85
C SER A 31 -16.95 9.11 -3.15
N VAL A 32 -15.88 8.60 -3.75
CA VAL A 32 -15.37 9.09 -5.05
C VAL A 32 -15.09 7.84 -5.88
N GLU A 33 -16.11 7.26 -6.47
CA GLU A 33 -15.98 6.20 -7.45
C GLU A 33 -15.49 6.78 -8.78
N LEU A 34 -14.18 6.91 -8.93
CA LEU A 34 -13.63 6.92 -10.28
C LEU A 34 -13.95 5.58 -10.89
N SER A 35 -14.75 5.57 -11.96
CA SER A 35 -15.09 4.33 -12.64
C SER A 35 -13.81 3.60 -13.03
N PRO A 36 -13.79 2.27 -13.04
CA PRO A 36 -12.62 1.49 -13.50
C PRO A 36 -12.10 1.94 -14.88
N LEU A 37 -12.97 2.49 -15.71
CA LEU A 37 -12.63 3.04 -17.03
C LEU A 37 -11.80 4.33 -16.95
N GLU A 38 -12.03 5.19 -15.96
CA GLU A 38 -11.25 6.42 -15.77
C GLU A 38 -9.83 6.12 -15.29
N LEU A 39 -9.64 5.09 -14.48
CA LEU A 39 -8.33 4.59 -14.06
C LEU A 39 -7.49 4.14 -15.26
N LEU A 40 -8.13 3.55 -16.27
CA LEU A 40 -7.47 2.99 -17.45
C LEU A 40 -7.35 3.97 -18.61
N ARG A 41 -7.95 5.16 -18.53
CA ARG A 41 -7.91 6.16 -19.60
C ARG A 41 -6.47 6.54 -19.96
N GLY A 42 -6.05 6.29 -21.21
CA GLY A 42 -4.70 6.56 -21.70
C GLY A 42 -3.62 5.60 -21.15
N ILE A 43 -4.00 4.42 -20.70
CA ILE A 43 -3.13 3.28 -20.41
C ILE A 43 -2.93 2.49 -21.71
N ASN A 44 -1.68 2.21 -22.10
CA ASN A 44 -1.40 1.33 -23.23
C ASN A 44 -1.50 -0.14 -22.85
N GLN A 45 -1.47 -1.03 -23.85
CA GLN A 45 -1.66 -2.47 -23.65
C GLN A 45 -0.60 -3.11 -22.71
N GLN A 46 0.65 -2.69 -22.79
CA GLN A 46 1.73 -3.19 -21.93
C GLN A 46 1.53 -2.73 -20.48
N GLN A 47 1.15 -1.48 -20.29
CA GLN A 47 0.82 -0.93 -18.98
C GLN A 47 -0.41 -1.61 -18.39
N LEU A 48 -1.42 -1.90 -19.22
CA LEU A 48 -2.62 -2.63 -18.80
C LEU A 48 -2.25 -4.03 -18.30
N GLY A 49 -1.42 -4.77 -19.02
CA GLY A 49 -0.91 -6.06 -18.57
C GLY A 49 -0.28 -5.99 -17.18
N ALA A 50 0.56 -4.97 -16.92
CA ALA A 50 1.16 -4.77 -15.61
C ALA A 50 0.14 -4.44 -14.51
N ILE A 51 -0.99 -3.82 -14.83
CA ILE A 51 -2.05 -3.46 -13.88
C ILE A 51 -2.90 -4.66 -13.51
N ILE A 52 -3.35 -5.45 -14.49
CA ILE A 52 -4.33 -6.52 -14.29
C ILE A 52 -3.72 -7.87 -13.88
N THR A 53 -2.42 -8.09 -14.07
CA THR A 53 -1.78 -9.33 -13.63
C THR A 53 -1.68 -9.35 -12.12
N THR A 54 -2.54 -10.09 -11.43
CA THR A 54 -2.64 -10.13 -9.97
C THR A 54 -1.91 -11.29 -9.33
N GLU A 55 -1.67 -12.36 -10.10
CA GLU A 55 -1.01 -13.57 -9.61
C GLU A 55 0.50 -13.53 -9.82
N GLY A 56 1.23 -13.94 -8.80
CA GLY A 56 2.68 -14.07 -8.82
C GLY A 56 3.46 -12.74 -8.87
N PRO A 57 4.79 -12.82 -8.90
CA PRO A 57 5.66 -11.65 -8.97
C PRO A 57 5.64 -11.03 -10.37
N VAL A 58 5.42 -9.71 -10.44
CA VAL A 58 5.44 -8.95 -11.70
C VAL A 58 6.62 -7.99 -11.70
N ARG A 59 7.50 -8.10 -12.69
CA ARG A 59 8.60 -7.17 -12.95
C ARG A 59 8.25 -6.28 -14.13
N VAL A 60 8.29 -4.97 -13.93
CA VAL A 60 8.05 -3.97 -14.99
C VAL A 60 9.35 -3.24 -15.28
N ALA A 61 9.90 -3.42 -16.48
CA ALA A 61 11.04 -2.66 -16.98
C ALA A 61 10.51 -1.42 -17.74
N ALA A 62 10.85 -0.23 -17.25
CA ALA A 62 10.30 1.00 -17.81
C ALA A 62 11.32 2.14 -17.73
N GLY A 63 11.55 2.83 -18.85
CA GLY A 63 12.44 3.97 -18.95
C GLY A 63 11.90 5.25 -18.28
N PRO A 64 12.65 6.34 -18.25
CA PRO A 64 12.16 7.65 -17.81
C PRO A 64 10.93 8.10 -18.64
N GLY A 65 9.97 8.77 -18.00
CA GLY A 65 8.79 9.31 -18.69
C GLY A 65 7.72 8.29 -19.14
N THR A 66 7.92 6.99 -18.98
CA THR A 66 7.00 5.94 -19.44
C THR A 66 5.76 5.75 -18.56
N GLY A 67 5.54 6.58 -17.55
CA GLY A 67 4.37 6.49 -16.68
C GLY A 67 4.43 5.46 -15.56
N LYS A 68 5.64 5.04 -15.11
CA LYS A 68 5.82 4.07 -14.01
C LYS A 68 4.93 4.32 -12.79
N THR A 69 4.92 5.56 -12.31
CA THR A 69 4.11 5.93 -11.14
C THR A 69 2.62 5.79 -11.42
N ARG A 70 2.20 6.11 -12.65
CA ARG A 70 0.81 5.96 -13.07
C ARG A 70 0.39 4.49 -13.09
N VAL A 71 1.21 3.61 -13.64
CA VAL A 71 0.97 2.16 -13.64
C VAL A 71 0.90 1.63 -12.21
N LEU A 72 1.82 2.06 -11.34
CA LEU A 72 1.83 1.65 -9.94
C LEU A 72 0.56 2.08 -9.20
N THR A 73 0.14 3.34 -9.34
CA THR A 73 -1.09 3.84 -8.71
C THR A 73 -2.33 3.13 -9.24
N ALA A 74 -2.43 2.94 -10.57
CA ALA A 74 -3.55 2.24 -11.18
C ALA A 74 -3.60 0.77 -10.74
N ARG A 75 -2.43 0.09 -10.61
CA ARG A 75 -2.37 -1.28 -10.11
C ARG A 75 -2.88 -1.39 -8.67
N ILE A 76 -2.44 -0.50 -7.78
CA ILE A 76 -2.89 -0.50 -6.38
C ILE A 76 -4.40 -0.24 -6.32
N ALA A 77 -4.90 0.74 -7.07
CA ALA A 77 -6.32 1.02 -7.14
C ALA A 77 -7.12 -0.18 -7.68
N HIS A 78 -6.63 -0.84 -8.72
CA HIS A 78 -7.23 -2.06 -9.26
C HIS A 78 -7.28 -3.19 -8.23
N LEU A 79 -6.18 -3.44 -7.51
CA LEU A 79 -6.13 -4.47 -6.48
C LEU A 79 -7.15 -4.23 -5.36
N VAL A 80 -7.32 -2.99 -4.95
CA VAL A 80 -8.23 -2.64 -3.85
C VAL A 80 -9.68 -2.57 -4.33
N SER A 81 -9.96 -1.84 -5.42
CA SER A 81 -11.34 -1.55 -5.85
C SER A 81 -11.95 -2.65 -6.70
N THR A 82 -11.14 -3.40 -7.48
CA THR A 82 -11.66 -4.42 -8.42
C THR A 82 -11.45 -5.83 -7.91
N VAL A 83 -10.24 -6.13 -7.41
CA VAL A 83 -9.89 -7.48 -6.93
C VAL A 83 -10.37 -7.68 -5.49
N GLY A 84 -10.63 -6.60 -4.73
CA GLY A 84 -11.11 -6.68 -3.36
C GLY A 84 -10.02 -6.95 -2.32
N VAL A 85 -8.76 -6.65 -2.64
CA VAL A 85 -7.66 -6.75 -1.68
C VAL A 85 -7.85 -5.70 -0.58
N ARG A 86 -7.87 -6.12 0.69
CA ARG A 86 -7.98 -5.17 1.81
C ARG A 86 -6.83 -4.16 1.76
N PRO A 87 -7.10 -2.84 1.84
CA PRO A 87 -6.06 -1.81 1.78
C PRO A 87 -4.94 -1.99 2.80
N SER A 88 -5.27 -2.49 4.00
CA SER A 88 -4.29 -2.78 5.07
C SER A 88 -3.29 -3.89 4.71
N ARG A 89 -3.58 -4.71 3.70
CA ARG A 89 -2.67 -5.74 3.17
C ARG A 89 -1.76 -5.25 2.04
N VAL A 90 -1.94 -4.00 1.62
CA VAL A 90 -1.12 -3.40 0.56
C VAL A 90 0.05 -2.65 1.16
N LEU A 91 1.26 -3.01 0.74
CA LEU A 91 2.49 -2.33 1.07
C LEU A 91 3.09 -1.70 -0.19
N ALA A 92 3.20 -0.38 -0.22
CA ALA A 92 3.78 0.35 -1.33
C ALA A 92 5.08 1.07 -0.89
N VAL A 93 6.19 0.64 -1.45
CA VAL A 93 7.52 1.12 -1.08
C VAL A 93 8.09 2.01 -2.17
N THR A 94 8.66 3.13 -1.80
CA THR A 94 9.32 4.06 -2.71
C THR A 94 10.74 4.34 -2.23
N PHE A 95 11.54 4.95 -3.11
CA PHE A 95 12.91 5.29 -2.75
C PHE A 95 13.01 6.63 -1.98
N THR A 96 12.14 7.59 -2.30
CA THR A 96 12.18 8.93 -1.68
C THR A 96 10.89 9.29 -0.97
N ASN A 97 10.99 10.13 0.06
CA ASN A 97 9.81 10.65 0.77
C ASN A 97 8.91 11.48 -0.15
N LYS A 98 9.49 12.17 -1.14
CA LYS A 98 8.72 12.92 -2.15
C LYS A 98 7.86 11.97 -2.96
N ALA A 99 8.44 10.87 -3.48
CA ALA A 99 7.69 9.87 -4.25
C ALA A 99 6.60 9.18 -3.41
N ALA A 100 6.86 8.92 -2.12
CA ALA A 100 5.85 8.36 -1.23
C ALA A 100 4.66 9.31 -1.02
N ARG A 101 4.92 10.62 -0.89
CA ARG A 101 3.84 11.63 -0.79
C ARG A 101 3.04 11.74 -2.08
N GLU A 102 3.70 11.84 -3.23
CA GLU A 102 3.04 11.89 -4.54
C GLU A 102 2.19 10.62 -4.78
N LEU A 103 2.69 9.45 -4.41
CA LEU A 103 1.94 8.20 -4.51
C LEU A 103 0.67 8.25 -3.64
N ARG A 104 0.79 8.70 -2.39
CA ARG A 104 -0.34 8.85 -1.47
C ARG A 104 -1.40 9.81 -2.01
N GLU A 105 -0.99 10.99 -2.46
CA GLU A 105 -1.90 12.00 -3.02
C GLU A 105 -2.67 11.47 -4.23
N ARG A 106 -1.99 10.71 -5.10
CA ARG A 106 -2.63 10.10 -6.27
C ARG A 106 -3.60 8.99 -5.87
N LEU A 107 -3.23 8.13 -4.93
CA LEU A 107 -4.12 7.09 -4.43
C LEU A 107 -5.32 7.66 -3.69
N THR A 108 -5.15 8.70 -2.88
CA THR A 108 -6.26 9.38 -2.21
C THR A 108 -7.31 9.88 -3.21
N ARG A 109 -6.87 10.38 -4.38
CA ARG A 109 -7.79 10.81 -5.45
C ARG A 109 -8.48 9.64 -6.18
N LEU A 110 -7.85 8.46 -6.21
CA LEU A 110 -8.37 7.30 -6.94
C LEU A 110 -9.28 6.40 -6.09
N VAL A 111 -8.92 6.18 -4.83
CA VAL A 111 -9.62 5.22 -3.95
C VAL A 111 -10.19 5.87 -2.69
N GLY A 112 -10.17 7.18 -2.63
CA GLY A 112 -10.64 7.94 -1.47
C GLY A 112 -9.66 7.96 -0.29
N PRO A 113 -9.82 8.95 0.63
CA PRO A 113 -8.91 9.14 1.75
C PRO A 113 -8.96 7.99 2.76
N GLY A 114 -10.14 7.48 3.09
CA GLY A 114 -10.31 6.39 4.05
C GLY A 114 -9.61 5.09 3.62
N CYS A 115 -9.65 4.77 2.32
CA CYS A 115 -8.95 3.63 1.76
C CYS A 115 -7.44 3.88 1.69
N ALA A 116 -7.02 5.03 1.15
CA ALA A 116 -5.61 5.37 1.00
C ALA A 116 -4.85 5.43 2.34
N ASP A 117 -5.49 5.83 3.43
CA ASP A 117 -4.90 5.88 4.77
C ASP A 117 -4.61 4.50 5.36
N GLN A 118 -5.33 3.48 4.94
CA GLN A 118 -5.11 2.10 5.37
C GLN A 118 -3.95 1.44 4.63
N ILE A 119 -3.59 1.93 3.44
CA ILE A 119 -2.45 1.40 2.67
C ILE A 119 -1.14 1.81 3.36
N THR A 120 -0.28 0.85 3.63
CA THR A 120 1.05 1.13 4.18
C THR A 120 1.96 1.67 3.07
N MET A 121 2.32 2.95 3.16
CA MET A 121 3.18 3.61 2.16
C MET A 121 4.34 4.33 2.82
N GLY A 122 5.54 4.18 2.25
CA GLY A 122 6.73 4.85 2.75
C GLY A 122 8.00 4.52 1.98
N THR A 123 9.14 5.00 2.46
CA THR A 123 10.44 4.57 1.95
C THR A 123 10.87 3.28 2.65
N PHE A 124 11.78 2.53 2.02
CA PHE A 124 12.39 1.36 2.68
C PHE A 124 12.88 1.68 4.08
N HIS A 125 13.63 2.76 4.25
CA HIS A 125 14.18 3.15 5.55
C HIS A 125 13.08 3.44 6.58
N SER A 126 12.04 4.17 6.22
CA SER A 126 10.97 4.50 7.16
C SER A 126 10.16 3.27 7.58
N LEU A 127 9.94 2.34 6.65
CA LEU A 127 9.21 1.10 6.93
C LEU A 127 10.04 0.13 7.74
N CYS A 128 11.32 -0.07 7.40
CA CYS A 128 12.23 -0.90 8.19
C CYS A 128 12.38 -0.34 9.61
N LEU A 129 12.52 0.97 9.77
CA LEU A 129 12.58 1.60 11.08
C LEU A 129 11.29 1.36 11.89
N ALA A 130 10.13 1.45 11.25
CA ALA A 130 8.85 1.18 11.90
C ALA A 130 8.75 -0.30 12.37
N MET A 131 9.18 -1.24 11.54
CA MET A 131 9.24 -2.66 11.88
C MET A 131 10.21 -2.92 13.03
N LEU A 132 11.43 -2.38 12.96
CA LEU A 132 12.43 -2.55 14.01
C LEU A 132 11.95 -1.99 15.35
N ARG A 133 11.28 -0.84 15.37
CA ARG A 133 10.72 -0.26 16.59
C ARG A 133 9.68 -1.15 17.27
N VAL A 134 9.01 -1.99 16.52
CA VAL A 134 8.02 -2.94 17.06
C VAL A 134 8.69 -4.23 17.54
N ASP A 135 9.67 -4.72 16.78
CA ASP A 135 10.20 -6.07 16.94
C ASP A 135 11.63 -6.11 17.52
N ILE A 136 12.22 -4.96 17.87
CA ILE A 136 13.61 -4.88 18.35
C ILE A 136 13.86 -5.76 19.60
N ASP A 137 12.87 -5.87 20.47
CA ASP A 137 12.97 -6.68 21.69
C ASP A 137 12.97 -8.19 21.40
N LYS A 138 12.62 -8.59 20.16
CA LYS A 138 12.65 -9.99 19.72
C LYS A 138 13.99 -10.39 19.10
N LEU A 139 14.88 -9.40 18.85
CA LEU A 139 16.19 -9.69 18.33
C LEU A 139 17.07 -10.32 19.42
N PRO A 140 17.86 -11.35 19.08
CA PRO A 140 18.80 -11.95 20.02
C PRO A 140 19.77 -10.89 20.58
N ALA A 141 20.05 -10.98 21.89
CA ALA A 141 20.92 -10.05 22.63
C ALA A 141 22.32 -9.89 21.98
N GLN A 142 22.78 -10.90 21.25
CA GLN A 142 24.06 -10.90 20.54
C GLN A 142 24.19 -9.77 19.51
N TYR A 143 23.09 -9.21 19.01
CA TYR A 143 23.12 -8.09 18.06
C TYR A 143 23.23 -6.72 18.74
N GLY A 144 23.18 -6.66 20.07
CA GLY A 144 23.40 -5.43 20.85
C GLY A 144 22.38 -4.31 20.64
N TYR A 145 21.26 -4.59 19.98
CA TYR A 145 20.22 -3.58 19.78
C TYR A 145 19.39 -3.37 21.03
N ARG A 146 19.20 -2.10 21.41
CA ARG A 146 18.33 -1.68 22.51
C ARG A 146 17.40 -0.56 22.03
N ARG A 147 16.23 -0.46 22.64
CA ARG A 147 15.40 0.74 22.50
C ARG A 147 16.15 1.93 23.11
N GLY A 148 16.40 2.97 22.32
CA GLY A 148 16.85 4.27 22.81
C GLY A 148 15.69 5.11 23.34
#